data_c7f9aaf59c7eab2a1d4aa86821511815
#
_entry.id   c7f9aaf59c7eab2a1d4aa86821511815
#
_cell.length_a   1.000
_cell.length_b   1.000
_cell.length_c   1.000
_cell.angle_alpha   90.00
_cell.angle_beta   90.00
_cell.angle_gamma   90.00
#
_symmetry.space_group_name_H-M   'P 1'
#
loop_
_entity.id
_entity.type
_entity.pdbx_description
1 polymer ?
#
loop_
_entity_poly.entity_id
_entity_poly.type
_entity_poly.pdbx_seq_one_letter_code
_entity_poly.pdbx_strand_id
1 'polypeptide(L)'
;MALLASCLLGASRWAERAPEQGLAPTRTLSASEERYVAQCPASTLPDHGACIPVALPGDIEGDAPEVAQNEHHDRHGRLVRYEHIPRRPERVADYRRYALPIPVPKSQAFLGSGYDLDLPDAEQRRGAGLKAVGHGGLDLAAARGTPVHGVHLEHQRGDAEVLYVGELFGTSVVTLHSVAEAGALRDYIIVHGHLERANASLRKGDVVTPETLLGFVGDTGSPGIVHLHFEVRRARDGVAVRELGPRELVHNAKTIACDPRNVLEPRAE
;
A
#
# COMPACT_ATOMS: atom_id res chain seq x y z
N MET A 1 -25.88 -55.92 2.30
CA MET A 1 -25.00 -56.15 1.14
C MET A 1 -24.65 -54.84 0.51
N ALA A 2 -23.36 -54.51 0.64
CA ALA A 2 -22.51 -53.73 -0.27
C ALA A 2 -23.10 -52.47 -0.91
N LEU A 3 -22.60 -51.29 -0.55
CA LEU A 3 -21.46 -50.58 -1.16
C LEU A 3 -21.22 -49.28 -0.39
N LEU A 4 -20.22 -49.25 0.45
CA LEU A 4 -19.59 -48.05 1.01
C LEU A 4 -18.10 -48.26 0.88
N ALA A 5 -17.55 -47.88 -0.24
CA ALA A 5 -16.11 -47.71 -0.40
C ALA A 5 -15.86 -46.94 -1.70
N SER A 6 -15.59 -45.67 -1.61
CA SER A 6 -14.83 -44.89 -2.60
C SER A 6 -15.04 -43.41 -2.41
N CYS A 7 -14.46 -42.81 -1.37
CA CYS A 7 -14.24 -41.38 -1.24
C CYS A 7 -13.09 -41.06 -0.26
N LEU A 8 -11.98 -41.74 -0.38
CA LEU A 8 -10.79 -41.44 0.43
C LEU A 8 -9.48 -41.54 -0.36
N LEU A 9 -9.44 -41.12 -1.59
CA LEU A 9 -8.22 -41.12 -2.40
C LEU A 9 -7.97 -39.82 -3.17
N GLY A 10 -8.54 -38.71 -2.71
CA GLY A 10 -8.36 -37.42 -3.37
C GLY A 10 -7.46 -36.40 -2.63
N ALA A 11 -7.16 -36.63 -1.37
CA ALA A 11 -6.46 -35.63 -0.55
C ALA A 11 -4.92 -35.76 -0.50
N SER A 12 -4.35 -36.85 -0.95
CA SER A 12 -2.90 -37.08 -0.81
C SER A 12 -2.04 -36.70 -2.03
N ARG A 13 -2.62 -36.19 -3.09
CA ARG A 13 -1.84 -35.82 -4.30
C ARG A 13 -1.46 -34.36 -4.40
N TRP A 14 -1.92 -33.52 -3.49
CA TRP A 14 -1.57 -32.09 -3.48
C TRP A 14 -0.37 -31.77 -2.58
N ALA A 15 -0.04 -32.64 -1.63
CA ALA A 15 1.10 -32.46 -0.75
C ALA A 15 2.46 -32.79 -1.40
N GLU A 16 2.47 -33.50 -2.54
CA GLU A 16 3.73 -33.93 -3.19
C GLU A 16 4.23 -33.03 -4.33
N ARG A 17 3.64 -31.86 -4.52
CA ARG A 17 4.09 -30.88 -5.51
C ARG A 17 4.36 -29.50 -4.92
N ALA A 18 4.95 -29.42 -3.79
CA ALA A 18 5.79 -28.27 -3.48
C ALA A 18 7.06 -28.44 -4.30
N PRO A 19 7.39 -27.59 -5.27
CA PRO A 19 8.71 -27.66 -5.87
C PRO A 19 9.72 -27.33 -4.78
N GLU A 20 10.47 -28.34 -4.33
CA GLU A 20 11.75 -28.13 -3.68
C GLU A 20 12.69 -27.47 -4.68
N GLN A 21 12.54 -26.19 -4.88
CA GLN A 21 13.57 -25.39 -5.55
C GLN A 21 13.20 -23.92 -5.36
N GLY A 22 13.33 -23.45 -4.12
CA GLY A 22 13.58 -22.07 -3.89
C GLY A 22 14.95 -21.70 -4.42
N LEU A 23 15.06 -21.47 -5.71
CA LEU A 23 16.17 -20.71 -6.24
C LEU A 23 15.94 -19.28 -5.76
N ALA A 24 16.66 -18.88 -4.74
CA ALA A 24 16.82 -17.46 -4.48
C ALA A 24 17.47 -16.87 -5.75
N PRO A 25 16.77 -16.08 -6.54
CA PRO A 25 17.35 -15.52 -7.73
C PRO A 25 18.38 -14.48 -7.32
N THR A 26 19.62 -14.75 -7.64
CA THR A 26 20.73 -13.78 -7.51
C THR A 26 20.77 -12.81 -8.69
N ARG A 27 19.75 -12.82 -9.56
CA ARG A 27 19.69 -11.98 -10.76
C ARG A 27 18.44 -11.11 -10.75
N THR A 28 18.54 -9.95 -11.37
CA THR A 28 17.38 -9.11 -11.68
C THR A 28 16.47 -9.85 -12.67
N LEU A 29 15.18 -9.91 -12.38
CA LEU A 29 14.20 -10.49 -13.28
C LEU A 29 14.00 -9.60 -14.51
N SER A 30 13.66 -10.21 -15.64
CA SER A 30 13.13 -9.48 -16.78
C SER A 30 11.67 -9.05 -16.52
N ALA A 31 11.19 -8.03 -17.20
CA ALA A 31 9.79 -7.58 -17.06
C ALA A 31 8.75 -8.67 -17.37
N SER A 32 9.09 -9.69 -18.15
CA SER A 32 8.24 -10.85 -18.39
C SER A 32 8.22 -11.84 -17.23
N GLU A 33 9.36 -12.04 -16.60
CA GLU A 33 9.50 -12.88 -15.40
C GLU A 33 8.83 -12.21 -14.20
N GLU A 34 8.98 -10.91 -14.03
CA GLU A 34 8.28 -10.13 -13.00
C GLU A 34 6.76 -10.25 -13.14
N ARG A 35 6.23 -10.10 -14.36
CA ARG A 35 4.78 -10.31 -14.61
C ARG A 35 4.34 -11.73 -14.34
N TYR A 36 5.17 -12.72 -14.64
CA TYR A 36 4.86 -14.11 -14.33
C TYR A 36 4.77 -14.34 -12.81
N VAL A 37 5.70 -13.77 -12.06
CA VAL A 37 5.70 -13.86 -10.59
C VAL A 37 4.50 -13.14 -9.98
N ALA A 38 4.12 -11.98 -10.52
CA ALA A 38 2.90 -11.25 -10.10
C ALA A 38 1.61 -12.04 -10.36
N GLN A 39 1.65 -13.05 -11.22
CA GLN A 39 0.54 -13.97 -11.48
C GLN A 39 0.62 -15.26 -10.63
N CYS A 40 1.14 -15.15 -9.45
CA CYS A 40 1.27 -16.29 -8.55
C CYS A 40 -0.06 -17.02 -8.34
N PRO A 41 -0.04 -18.37 -8.25
CA PRO A 41 -1.23 -19.16 -7.96
C PRO A 41 -1.93 -18.72 -6.65
N ALA A 42 -3.22 -19.04 -6.56
CA ALA A 42 -3.95 -18.84 -5.31
C ALA A 42 -3.21 -19.51 -4.14
N SER A 43 -3.19 -18.85 -3.00
CA SER A 43 -2.43 -19.25 -1.79
C SER A 43 -0.92 -19.10 -1.88
N THR A 44 -0.40 -18.36 -2.87
CA THR A 44 1.01 -17.97 -2.93
C THR A 44 1.13 -16.46 -3.16
N LEU A 45 2.29 -15.91 -2.79
CA LEU A 45 2.64 -14.49 -2.99
C LEU A 45 3.94 -14.40 -3.76
N PRO A 46 4.13 -13.37 -4.61
CA PRO A 46 5.42 -13.13 -5.24
C PRO A 46 6.45 -12.69 -4.19
N ASP A 47 7.64 -13.24 -4.26
CA ASP A 47 8.74 -12.89 -3.39
C ASP A 47 10.08 -13.17 -4.11
N HIS A 48 10.86 -12.13 -4.38
CA HIS A 48 12.17 -12.19 -5.06
C HIS A 48 12.19 -13.11 -6.29
N GLY A 49 11.15 -13.06 -7.12
CA GLY A 49 11.07 -13.83 -8.35
C GLY A 49 10.55 -15.27 -8.19
N ALA A 50 10.07 -15.63 -7.02
CA ALA A 50 9.40 -16.90 -6.75
C ALA A 50 7.97 -16.68 -6.24
N CYS A 51 7.11 -17.69 -6.37
CA CYS A 51 5.82 -17.70 -5.69
C CYS A 51 5.97 -18.47 -4.37
N ILE A 52 5.93 -17.78 -3.24
CA ILE A 52 6.01 -18.40 -1.91
C ILE A 52 4.62 -18.74 -1.36
N PRO A 53 4.46 -19.83 -0.61
CA PRO A 53 3.21 -20.13 0.07
C PRO A 53 2.81 -19.01 1.03
N VAL A 54 1.50 -18.74 1.13
CA VAL A 54 0.97 -17.88 2.18
C VAL A 54 1.30 -18.50 3.54
N ALA A 55 1.83 -17.69 4.46
CA ALA A 55 2.15 -18.15 5.80
C ALA A 55 0.93 -18.77 6.49
N LEU A 56 1.17 -19.85 7.26
CA LEU A 56 0.15 -20.44 8.09
C LEU A 56 -0.23 -19.46 9.23
N PRO A 57 -1.44 -19.57 9.80
CA PRO A 57 -1.87 -18.65 10.85
C PRO A 57 -0.92 -18.52 12.05
N GLY A 58 -0.17 -19.56 12.38
CA GLY A 58 0.84 -19.53 13.46
C GLY A 58 2.12 -18.75 13.13
N ASP A 59 2.35 -18.45 11.84
CA ASP A 59 3.55 -17.73 11.37
C ASP A 59 3.26 -16.25 11.13
N ILE A 60 2.00 -15.82 11.30
CA ILE A 60 1.57 -14.45 11.02
C ILE A 60 1.74 -13.62 12.29
N GLU A 61 2.53 -12.57 12.17
CA GLU A 61 2.84 -11.64 13.24
C GLU A 61 2.18 -10.27 12.98
N GLY A 62 2.13 -9.45 14.01
CA GLY A 62 1.57 -8.11 13.97
C GLY A 62 0.15 -8.03 14.51
N ASP A 63 -0.09 -7.01 15.30
CA ASP A 63 -1.42 -6.72 15.84
C ASP A 63 -2.27 -5.97 14.81
N ALA A 64 -3.58 -6.27 14.79
CA ALA A 64 -4.50 -5.49 13.99
C ALA A 64 -4.60 -4.06 14.55
N PRO A 65 -4.35 -3.03 13.74
CA PRO A 65 -4.60 -1.66 14.17
C PRO A 65 -6.11 -1.43 14.36
N GLU A 66 -6.44 -0.65 15.39
CA GLU A 66 -7.83 -0.28 15.68
C GLU A 66 -8.42 0.60 14.57
N VAL A 67 -9.66 0.31 14.21
CA VAL A 67 -10.45 1.17 13.31
C VAL A 67 -11.27 2.12 14.15
N ALA A 68 -10.96 3.41 14.11
CA ALA A 68 -11.71 4.46 14.76
C ALA A 68 -12.83 5.00 13.85
N GLN A 69 -13.93 5.42 14.47
CA GLN A 69 -15.01 6.13 13.80
C GLN A 69 -15.03 7.57 14.28
N ASN A 70 -14.91 8.50 13.33
CA ASN A 70 -14.98 9.93 13.59
C ASN A 70 -16.14 10.57 12.83
N GLU A 71 -16.58 11.73 13.30
CA GLU A 71 -17.60 12.52 12.63
C GLU A 71 -17.26 14.00 12.74
N HIS A 72 -17.60 14.76 11.69
CA HIS A 72 -17.51 16.20 11.70
C HIS A 72 -18.61 16.79 10.81
N HIS A 73 -18.86 18.08 10.94
CA HIS A 73 -19.74 18.81 10.02
C HIS A 73 -18.92 19.41 8.87
N ASP A 74 -19.36 19.14 7.64
CA ASP A 74 -18.74 19.76 6.47
C ASP A 74 -19.10 21.25 6.40
N ARG A 75 -18.54 21.97 5.42
CA ARG A 75 -18.82 23.41 5.20
C ARG A 75 -20.31 23.75 4.95
N HIS A 76 -21.13 22.77 4.66
CA HIS A 76 -22.57 22.91 4.46
C HIS A 76 -23.37 22.50 5.71
N GLY A 77 -22.69 22.24 6.83
CA GLY A 77 -23.31 21.80 8.08
C GLY A 77 -23.82 20.36 8.07
N ARG A 78 -23.45 19.53 7.07
CA ARG A 78 -23.86 18.13 6.99
C ARG A 78 -22.93 17.29 7.84
N LEU A 79 -23.49 16.40 8.65
CA LEU A 79 -22.70 15.42 9.40
C LEU A 79 -22.04 14.41 8.44
N VAL A 80 -20.73 14.36 8.47
CA VAL A 80 -19.93 13.38 7.72
C VAL A 80 -19.33 12.41 8.72
N ARG A 81 -19.60 11.12 8.52
CA ARG A 81 -19.00 10.03 9.30
C ARG A 81 -18.01 9.28 8.43
N TYR A 82 -16.88 8.92 9.02
CA TYR A 82 -15.84 8.18 8.34
C TYR A 82 -15.11 7.26 9.30
N GLU A 83 -14.52 6.21 8.75
CA GLU A 83 -13.64 5.28 9.46
C GLU A 83 -12.21 5.53 9.01
N HIS A 84 -11.30 5.42 9.94
CA HIS A 84 -9.87 5.52 9.70
C HIS A 84 -9.08 4.67 10.67
N ILE A 85 -7.82 4.44 10.38
CA ILE A 85 -6.90 3.74 11.25
C ILE A 85 -5.88 4.78 11.77
N PRO A 86 -6.07 5.28 13.00
CA PRO A 86 -5.18 6.26 13.61
C PRO A 86 -3.83 5.65 13.96
N ARG A 87 -2.87 6.49 14.26
CA ARG A 87 -1.56 6.05 14.77
C ARG A 87 -1.70 5.25 16.06
N ARG A 88 -1.09 4.08 16.12
CA ARG A 88 -0.96 3.32 17.38
C ARG A 88 -0.11 4.09 18.40
N PRO A 89 -0.44 4.03 19.70
CA PRO A 89 0.26 4.78 20.74
C PRO A 89 1.77 4.51 20.81
N GLU A 90 2.19 3.27 20.57
CA GLU A 90 3.59 2.85 20.59
C GLU A 90 4.40 3.32 19.39
N ARG A 91 3.76 3.80 18.34
CA ARG A 91 4.44 4.29 17.14
C ARG A 91 5.04 5.67 17.36
N VAL A 92 6.29 5.83 16.94
CA VAL A 92 7.02 7.10 17.06
C VAL A 92 6.26 8.20 16.32
N ALA A 93 6.18 9.40 16.91
CA ALA A 93 5.49 10.53 16.31
C ALA A 93 6.24 11.12 15.10
N ASP A 94 7.57 11.02 15.09
CA ASP A 94 8.40 11.57 14.00
C ASP A 94 8.43 10.64 12.79
N TYR A 95 7.87 11.09 11.69
CA TYR A 95 7.87 10.35 10.41
C TYR A 95 9.27 10.06 9.84
N ARG A 96 10.32 10.83 10.26
CA ARG A 96 11.71 10.54 9.86
C ARG A 96 12.23 9.20 10.33
N ARG A 97 11.59 8.62 11.33
CA ARG A 97 11.95 7.31 11.88
C ARG A 97 11.51 6.14 11.01
N TYR A 98 10.77 6.38 9.93
CA TYR A 98 10.22 5.35 9.08
C TYR A 98 10.86 5.34 7.68
N ALA A 99 10.84 4.19 7.02
CA ALA A 99 11.26 4.04 5.64
C ALA A 99 10.23 4.71 4.72
N LEU A 100 10.60 5.83 4.11
CA LEU A 100 9.76 6.60 3.21
C LEU A 100 10.22 6.39 1.75
N PRO A 101 9.32 6.56 0.75
CA PRO A 101 9.61 6.28 -0.65
C PRO A 101 10.56 7.29 -1.32
N ILE A 102 10.94 8.34 -0.61
CA ILE A 102 11.88 9.37 -1.07
C ILE A 102 12.97 9.62 -0.02
N PRO A 103 14.14 10.12 -0.43
CA PRO A 103 15.17 10.56 0.52
C PRO A 103 14.67 11.69 1.41
N VAL A 104 14.80 11.55 2.72
CA VAL A 104 14.39 12.56 3.70
C VAL A 104 15.60 13.41 4.12
N PRO A 105 15.60 14.72 3.84
CA PRO A 105 16.66 15.60 4.25
C PRO A 105 16.77 15.70 5.79
N LYS A 106 18.00 15.66 6.33
CA LYS A 106 18.21 15.76 7.79
C LYS A 106 17.86 17.13 8.37
N SER A 107 17.98 18.19 7.59
CA SER A 107 17.96 19.58 8.04
C SER A 107 16.75 20.41 7.60
N GLN A 108 15.85 19.88 6.80
CA GLN A 108 14.69 20.62 6.28
C GLN A 108 13.37 20.05 6.79
N ALA A 109 12.35 20.92 6.90
CA ALA A 109 10.98 20.48 7.02
C ALA A 109 10.63 19.71 5.73
N PHE A 110 10.41 18.41 5.84
CA PHE A 110 10.08 17.55 4.71
C PHE A 110 8.58 17.17 4.69
N LEU A 111 7.90 17.39 5.80
CA LEU A 111 6.48 17.13 5.93
C LEU A 111 5.71 18.44 5.73
N GLY A 112 5.06 18.58 4.58
CA GLY A 112 4.17 19.70 4.27
C GLY A 112 2.82 19.56 4.98
N SER A 113 2.27 18.34 4.98
CA SER A 113 1.05 17.98 5.73
C SER A 113 1.17 16.53 6.20
N GLY A 114 0.78 16.28 7.45
CA GLY A 114 0.74 14.95 8.04
C GLY A 114 -0.59 14.24 7.82
N TYR A 115 -0.63 12.97 8.24
CA TYR A 115 -1.87 12.22 8.32
C TYR A 115 -2.77 12.82 9.40
N ASP A 116 -3.91 13.34 9.01
CA ASP A 116 -4.90 13.95 9.90
C ASP A 116 -6.28 14.00 9.22
N LEU A 117 -7.13 13.05 9.56
CA LEU A 117 -8.49 13.00 9.03
C LEU A 117 -9.47 13.92 9.78
N ASP A 118 -9.05 14.47 10.92
CA ASP A 118 -9.84 15.47 11.66
C ASP A 118 -9.60 16.90 11.16
N LEU A 119 -8.69 17.08 10.19
CA LEU A 119 -8.51 18.39 9.57
C LEU A 119 -9.84 18.93 9.07
N PRO A 120 -10.13 20.20 9.37
CA PRO A 120 -11.32 20.86 8.87
C PRO A 120 -11.36 20.85 7.33
N ASP A 121 -12.50 21.15 6.79
CA ASP A 121 -12.73 21.17 5.35
C ASP A 121 -11.72 22.04 4.57
N ALA A 122 -11.79 21.97 3.27
CA ALA A 122 -10.85 22.62 2.35
C ALA A 122 -10.65 24.14 2.57
N GLU A 123 -11.58 24.83 3.21
CA GLU A 123 -11.50 26.28 3.42
C GLU A 123 -10.48 26.63 4.53
N GLN A 124 -10.30 25.75 5.49
CA GLN A 124 -9.35 25.94 6.57
C GLN A 124 -7.96 25.39 6.23
N ARG A 125 -7.86 24.53 5.21
CA ARG A 125 -6.58 24.09 4.66
C ARG A 125 -6.05 25.17 3.72
N ARG A 126 -4.79 25.57 3.91
CA ARG A 126 -4.16 26.54 3.01
C ARG A 126 -4.05 25.98 1.60
N GLY A 127 -4.92 26.44 0.71
CA GLY A 127 -4.93 26.04 -0.70
C GLY A 127 -6.31 26.19 -1.30
N ALA A 128 -6.48 27.09 -2.27
CA ALA A 128 -7.73 27.22 -3.02
C ALA A 128 -8.00 25.93 -3.81
N GLY A 129 -9.22 25.42 -3.74
CA GLY A 129 -9.69 24.33 -4.60
C GLY A 129 -9.58 22.91 -4.03
N LEU A 130 -9.05 22.72 -2.83
CA LEU A 130 -9.08 21.41 -2.16
C LEU A 130 -10.52 21.06 -1.76
N LYS A 131 -11.02 19.93 -2.27
CA LYS A 131 -12.39 19.45 -2.03
C LYS A 131 -12.45 18.28 -1.04
N ALA A 132 -11.30 17.82 -0.56
CA ALA A 132 -11.22 16.70 0.37
C ALA A 132 -11.29 17.17 1.81
N VAL A 133 -12.05 16.46 2.63
CA VAL A 133 -12.09 16.62 4.07
C VAL A 133 -11.01 15.73 4.66
N GLY A 134 -10.23 16.27 5.61
CA GLY A 134 -9.11 15.57 6.21
C GLY A 134 -7.92 15.37 5.26
N HIS A 135 -6.89 14.72 5.74
CA HIS A 135 -5.71 14.34 4.97
C HIS A 135 -5.34 12.88 5.25
N GLY A 136 -5.70 11.99 4.33
CA GLY A 136 -5.52 10.54 4.47
C GLY A 136 -4.09 10.03 4.25
N GLY A 137 -3.14 10.93 4.02
CA GLY A 137 -1.76 10.60 3.69
C GLY A 137 -0.74 11.59 4.26
N LEU A 138 0.42 11.61 3.66
CA LEU A 138 1.53 12.52 3.95
C LEU A 138 1.85 13.32 2.70
N ASP A 139 2.02 14.62 2.84
CA ASP A 139 2.60 15.46 1.78
C ASP A 139 4.08 15.65 2.08
N LEU A 140 4.91 14.91 1.37
CA LEU A 140 6.35 14.89 1.55
C LEU A 140 7.00 15.91 0.60
N ALA A 141 7.50 17.02 1.17
CA ALA A 141 8.16 18.06 0.41
C ALA A 141 9.50 17.55 -0.14
N ALA A 142 9.68 17.64 -1.44
CA ALA A 142 10.91 17.29 -2.14
C ALA A 142 11.08 18.15 -3.40
N ALA A 143 12.28 18.18 -3.95
CA ALA A 143 12.52 18.84 -5.24
C ALA A 143 11.78 18.12 -6.37
N ARG A 144 11.29 18.88 -7.36
CA ARG A 144 10.76 18.30 -8.59
C ARG A 144 11.77 17.36 -9.23
N GLY A 145 11.32 16.20 -9.67
CA GLY A 145 12.19 15.19 -10.26
C GLY A 145 12.93 14.31 -9.26
N THR A 146 12.71 14.47 -7.94
CA THR A 146 13.23 13.52 -6.93
C THR A 146 12.69 12.12 -7.23
N PRO A 147 13.55 11.08 -7.32
CA PRO A 147 13.10 9.71 -7.52
C PRO A 147 12.18 9.23 -6.38
N VAL A 148 11.11 8.54 -6.76
CA VAL A 148 10.18 7.88 -5.85
C VAL A 148 10.33 6.38 -6.03
N HIS A 149 10.63 5.67 -4.95
CA HIS A 149 10.86 4.23 -4.95
C HIS A 149 9.73 3.50 -4.24
N GLY A 150 9.68 2.18 -4.42
CA GLY A 150 8.83 1.32 -3.62
C GLY A 150 9.18 1.40 -2.14
N VAL A 151 8.30 0.85 -1.31
CA VAL A 151 8.56 0.66 0.12
C VAL A 151 8.22 -0.78 0.49
N HIS A 152 8.82 -1.28 1.56
CA HIS A 152 8.42 -2.50 2.22
C HIS A 152 7.66 -2.13 3.50
N LEU A 153 6.62 -2.88 3.83
CA LEU A 153 5.84 -2.66 5.03
C LEU A 153 6.27 -3.64 6.13
N GLU A 154 6.19 -3.21 7.38
CA GLU A 154 6.41 -4.08 8.53
C GLU A 154 5.44 -5.26 8.48
N HIS A 155 5.95 -6.47 8.71
CA HIS A 155 5.19 -7.71 8.56
C HIS A 155 4.65 -7.99 7.15
N GLN A 156 5.16 -7.33 6.12
CA GLN A 156 4.81 -7.67 4.74
C GLN A 156 5.24 -9.09 4.40
N ARG A 157 4.43 -9.78 3.62
CA ARG A 157 4.71 -11.10 3.06
C ARG A 157 4.77 -11.00 1.54
N GLY A 158 5.91 -11.37 0.99
CA GLY A 158 6.19 -11.25 -0.43
C GLY A 158 6.39 -9.82 -0.92
N ASP A 159 6.64 -9.69 -2.21
CA ASP A 159 6.83 -8.41 -2.87
C ASP A 159 5.48 -7.68 -3.07
N ALA A 160 5.54 -6.37 -3.22
CA ALA A 160 4.37 -5.60 -3.61
C ALA A 160 4.09 -5.74 -5.12
N GLU A 161 2.90 -5.31 -5.54
CA GLU A 161 2.42 -5.38 -6.92
C GLU A 161 1.86 -4.03 -7.36
N VAL A 162 2.10 -3.62 -8.60
CA VAL A 162 1.45 -2.43 -9.17
C VAL A 162 -0.03 -2.72 -9.46
N LEU A 163 -0.92 -1.99 -8.79
CA LEU A 163 -2.36 -2.03 -9.07
C LEU A 163 -2.78 -1.07 -10.19
N TYR A 164 -2.17 0.11 -10.22
CA TYR A 164 -2.57 1.17 -11.14
C TYR A 164 -1.43 2.15 -11.42
N VAL A 165 -1.37 2.62 -12.66
CA VAL A 165 -0.53 3.72 -13.10
C VAL A 165 -1.39 4.65 -13.97
N GLY A 166 -1.59 5.90 -13.56
CA GLY A 166 -2.41 6.86 -14.31
C GLY A 166 -2.92 8.02 -13.45
N GLU A 167 -4.01 8.66 -13.88
CA GLU A 167 -4.61 9.82 -13.22
C GLU A 167 -5.48 9.41 -12.03
N LEU A 168 -5.07 9.83 -10.81
CA LEU A 168 -5.86 9.68 -9.59
C LEU A 168 -5.70 10.94 -8.71
N PHE A 169 -4.55 11.12 -8.05
CA PHE A 169 -4.11 12.38 -7.45
C PHE A 169 -3.05 12.99 -8.39
N GLY A 170 -3.47 13.57 -9.51
CA GLY A 170 -2.59 13.78 -10.65
C GLY A 170 -2.02 12.45 -11.15
N THR A 171 -0.86 12.46 -11.78
CA THR A 171 -0.15 11.23 -12.15
C THR A 171 0.19 10.45 -10.91
N SER A 172 -0.27 9.22 -10.81
CA SER A 172 -0.14 8.37 -9.62
C SER A 172 0.31 6.97 -9.96
N VAL A 173 1.01 6.35 -9.03
CA VAL A 173 1.28 4.90 -8.99
C VAL A 173 0.65 4.36 -7.72
N VAL A 174 -0.11 3.27 -7.83
CA VAL A 174 -0.74 2.59 -6.71
C VAL A 174 -0.20 1.18 -6.62
N THR A 175 0.24 0.79 -5.42
CA THR A 175 0.82 -0.53 -5.15
C THR A 175 -0.01 -1.30 -4.12
N LEU A 176 0.01 -2.62 -4.21
CA LEU A 176 -0.63 -3.57 -3.30
C LEU A 176 0.42 -4.29 -2.49
N HIS A 177 0.21 -4.37 -1.19
CA HIS A 177 1.07 -5.01 -0.22
C HIS A 177 0.25 -5.99 0.62
N SER A 178 0.74 -7.19 0.85
CA SER A 178 0.10 -8.16 1.75
C SER A 178 0.83 -8.17 3.09
N VAL A 179 0.15 -7.79 4.16
CA VAL A 179 0.71 -7.63 5.50
C VAL A 179 0.12 -8.68 6.45
N ALA A 180 0.97 -9.34 7.21
CA ALA A 180 0.56 -10.26 8.27
C ALA A 180 0.08 -9.48 9.48
N GLU A 181 -1.19 -9.67 9.85
CA GLU A 181 -1.88 -8.87 10.86
C GLU A 181 -2.90 -9.73 11.60
N ALA A 182 -2.74 -9.86 12.93
CA ALA A 182 -3.65 -10.59 13.81
C ALA A 182 -4.07 -11.99 13.31
N GLY A 183 -3.11 -12.78 12.85
CA GLY A 183 -3.35 -14.14 12.36
C GLY A 183 -3.98 -14.23 10.98
N ALA A 184 -3.96 -13.14 10.19
CA ALA A 184 -4.46 -13.11 8.82
C ALA A 184 -3.57 -12.26 7.91
N LEU A 185 -3.62 -12.48 6.60
CA LEU A 185 -3.08 -11.54 5.63
C LEU A 185 -4.12 -10.47 5.32
N ARG A 186 -3.66 -9.23 5.31
CA ARG A 186 -4.45 -8.04 4.98
C ARG A 186 -3.83 -7.32 3.81
N ASP A 187 -4.67 -6.88 2.89
CA ASP A 187 -4.24 -6.11 1.74
C ASP A 187 -4.15 -4.62 2.12
N TYR A 188 -2.96 -4.06 1.94
CA TYR A 188 -2.68 -2.64 2.06
C TYR A 188 -2.39 -2.04 0.70
N ILE A 189 -2.88 -0.84 0.48
CA ILE A 189 -2.72 -0.09 -0.76
C ILE A 189 -1.90 1.15 -0.44
N ILE A 190 -0.89 1.42 -1.26
CA ILE A 190 -0.12 2.66 -1.18
C ILE A 190 -0.33 3.48 -2.44
N VAL A 191 -0.68 4.74 -2.27
CA VAL A 191 -0.81 5.72 -3.34
C VAL A 191 0.38 6.66 -3.32
N HIS A 192 1.05 6.77 -4.47
CA HIS A 192 2.11 7.74 -4.73
C HIS A 192 1.55 8.76 -5.74
N GLY A 193 1.11 9.91 -5.23
CA GLY A 193 0.42 10.94 -6.03
C GLY A 193 1.30 12.14 -6.39
N HIS A 194 0.77 13.00 -7.25
CA HIS A 194 1.37 14.24 -7.76
C HIS A 194 2.71 14.07 -8.46
N LEU A 195 2.93 12.87 -9.03
CA LEU A 195 4.17 12.59 -9.77
C LEU A 195 4.28 13.49 -10.99
N GLU A 196 5.48 14.00 -11.29
CA GLU A 196 5.80 14.64 -12.58
C GLU A 196 5.53 13.67 -13.72
N ARG A 197 6.00 12.44 -13.55
CA ARG A 197 5.77 11.30 -14.41
C ARG A 197 5.96 9.99 -13.63
N ALA A 198 5.21 8.99 -13.96
CA ALA A 198 5.49 7.62 -13.55
C ALA A 198 6.66 7.04 -14.37
N ASN A 199 7.28 5.98 -13.84
CA ASN A 199 8.24 5.21 -14.63
C ASN A 199 7.51 4.56 -15.82
N ALA A 200 7.96 4.86 -17.04
CA ALA A 200 7.30 4.44 -18.26
C ALA A 200 7.25 2.92 -18.50
N SER A 201 8.10 2.17 -17.80
CA SER A 201 8.11 0.69 -17.88
C SER A 201 7.06 0.03 -17.01
N LEU A 202 6.55 0.72 -15.97
CA LEU A 202 5.60 0.12 -15.03
C LEU A 202 4.24 -0.19 -15.67
N ARG A 203 3.72 -1.36 -15.34
CA ARG A 203 2.39 -1.82 -15.73
C ARG A 203 1.69 -2.46 -14.52
N LYS A 204 0.36 -2.48 -14.55
CA LYS A 204 -0.42 -3.25 -13.59
C LYS A 204 0.05 -4.72 -13.58
N GLY A 205 0.27 -5.26 -12.40
CA GLY A 205 0.78 -6.61 -12.17
C GLY A 205 2.31 -6.73 -12.10
N ASP A 206 3.05 -5.62 -12.31
CA ASP A 206 4.51 -5.66 -12.14
C ASP A 206 4.85 -5.74 -10.63
N VAL A 207 5.90 -6.50 -10.33
CA VAL A 207 6.43 -6.63 -8.97
C VAL A 207 7.16 -5.35 -8.57
N VAL A 208 6.98 -4.96 -7.31
CA VAL A 208 7.58 -3.77 -6.70
C VAL A 208 8.36 -4.16 -5.46
N THR A 209 9.66 -3.85 -5.47
CA THR A 209 10.54 -3.91 -4.31
C THR A 209 10.94 -2.51 -3.87
N PRO A 210 11.61 -2.32 -2.71
CA PRO A 210 12.09 -1.01 -2.28
C PRO A 210 13.04 -0.33 -3.29
N GLU A 211 13.72 -1.08 -4.14
CA GLU A 211 14.63 -0.58 -5.19
C GLU A 211 13.89 -0.18 -6.47
N THR A 212 12.62 -0.57 -6.61
CA THR A 212 11.84 -0.29 -7.82
C THR A 212 11.56 1.20 -7.94
N LEU A 213 12.03 1.81 -9.01
CA LEU A 213 11.70 3.21 -9.34
C LEU A 213 10.25 3.29 -9.80
N LEU A 214 9.39 3.97 -9.04
CA LEU A 214 7.98 4.18 -9.36
C LEU A 214 7.75 5.41 -10.25
N GLY A 215 8.52 6.47 -10.03
CA GLY A 215 8.37 7.73 -10.76
C GLY A 215 9.20 8.86 -10.15
N PHE A 216 8.76 10.07 -10.37
CA PHE A 216 9.48 11.28 -9.95
C PHE A 216 8.51 12.29 -9.36
N VAL A 217 8.89 12.92 -8.27
CA VAL A 217 8.09 13.96 -7.58
C VAL A 217 7.77 15.12 -8.52
N GLY A 218 6.52 15.57 -8.48
CA GLY A 218 6.03 16.69 -9.28
C GLY A 218 4.95 17.49 -8.58
N ASP A 219 4.03 18.04 -9.35
CA ASP A 219 2.87 18.79 -8.88
C ASP A 219 1.62 18.54 -9.75
N THR A 220 1.58 17.43 -10.49
CA THR A 220 0.40 17.09 -11.30
C THR A 220 -0.83 16.94 -10.41
N GLY A 221 -1.94 17.54 -10.78
CA GLY A 221 -3.14 17.60 -9.95
C GLY A 221 -3.08 18.56 -8.74
N SER A 222 -1.89 19.13 -8.44
CA SER A 222 -1.66 20.13 -7.38
C SER A 222 -0.74 21.26 -7.87
N PRO A 223 -1.12 22.01 -8.92
CA PRO A 223 -0.24 22.93 -9.61
C PRO A 223 0.42 23.97 -8.68
N GLY A 224 1.74 24.09 -8.76
CA GLY A 224 2.55 25.02 -7.98
C GLY A 224 2.93 24.54 -6.60
N ILE A 225 2.48 23.35 -6.16
CA ILE A 225 2.84 22.75 -4.87
C ILE A 225 3.58 21.45 -5.13
N VAL A 226 4.90 21.53 -5.27
CA VAL A 226 5.75 20.35 -5.55
C VAL A 226 5.92 19.52 -4.29
N HIS A 227 5.38 18.30 -4.29
CA HIS A 227 5.48 17.33 -3.20
C HIS A 227 5.11 15.94 -3.69
N LEU A 228 5.41 14.92 -2.88
CA LEU A 228 4.84 13.59 -3.03
C LEU A 228 3.67 13.46 -2.07
N HIS A 229 2.47 13.20 -2.58
CA HIS A 229 1.36 12.70 -1.78
C HIS A 229 1.55 11.19 -1.59
N PHE A 230 1.67 10.76 -0.33
CA PHE A 230 1.91 9.37 0.06
C PHE A 230 0.81 8.91 1.00
N GLU A 231 -0.10 8.07 0.52
CA GLU A 231 -1.27 7.62 1.28
C GLU A 231 -1.27 6.10 1.42
N VAL A 232 -1.49 5.62 2.64
CA VAL A 232 -1.66 4.21 2.95
C VAL A 232 -3.11 3.91 3.29
N ARG A 233 -3.64 2.86 2.72
CA ARG A 233 -5.02 2.41 2.98
C ARG A 233 -5.05 0.90 3.20
N ARG A 234 -5.86 0.44 4.15
CA ARG A 234 -6.15 -0.97 4.33
C ARG A 234 -7.43 -1.34 3.57
N ALA A 235 -7.39 -2.42 2.81
CA ALA A 235 -8.59 -2.97 2.20
C ALA A 235 -9.58 -3.46 3.26
N ARG A 236 -10.87 -3.30 2.99
CA ARG A 236 -11.91 -3.92 3.84
C ARG A 236 -11.97 -5.42 3.59
N ASP A 237 -12.38 -6.16 4.61
CA ASP A 237 -12.52 -7.61 4.51
C ASP A 237 -13.43 -8.01 3.36
N GLY A 238 -13.02 -9.01 2.59
CA GLY A 238 -13.76 -9.52 1.45
C GLY A 238 -13.69 -8.65 0.18
N VAL A 239 -12.91 -7.57 0.16
CA VAL A 239 -12.72 -6.75 -1.04
C VAL A 239 -11.65 -7.36 -1.95
N ALA A 240 -12.02 -7.69 -3.18
CA ALA A 240 -11.07 -8.13 -4.21
C ALA A 240 -10.34 -6.91 -4.80
N VAL A 241 -9.25 -6.49 -4.17
CA VAL A 241 -8.55 -5.24 -4.46
C VAL A 241 -8.08 -5.15 -5.91
N ARG A 242 -7.61 -6.26 -6.49
CA ARG A 242 -7.12 -6.31 -7.89
C ARG A 242 -8.19 -6.04 -8.94
N GLU A 243 -9.47 -6.12 -8.55
CA GLU A 243 -10.63 -5.89 -9.43
C GLU A 243 -11.13 -4.43 -9.35
N LEU A 244 -10.63 -3.65 -8.39
CA LEU A 244 -11.07 -2.27 -8.18
C LEU A 244 -10.56 -1.34 -9.28
N GLY A 245 -11.44 -0.42 -9.68
CA GLY A 245 -11.04 0.74 -10.48
C GLY A 245 -10.27 1.79 -9.66
N PRO A 246 -9.53 2.72 -10.30
CA PRO A 246 -8.64 3.63 -9.59
C PRO A 246 -9.35 4.46 -8.52
N ARG A 247 -10.55 4.96 -8.76
CA ARG A 247 -11.32 5.73 -7.77
C ARG A 247 -11.83 4.88 -6.61
N GLU A 248 -12.05 3.58 -6.84
CA GLU A 248 -12.51 2.66 -5.80
C GLU A 248 -11.37 2.31 -4.83
N LEU A 249 -10.11 2.30 -5.33
CA LEU A 249 -8.93 2.07 -4.50
C LEU A 249 -8.81 3.07 -3.34
N VAL A 250 -9.35 4.28 -3.50
CA VAL A 250 -9.33 5.33 -2.46
C VAL A 250 -10.72 5.64 -1.89
N HIS A 251 -11.72 4.81 -2.20
CA HIS A 251 -13.08 5.01 -1.74
C HIS A 251 -13.32 4.34 -0.38
N ASN A 252 -13.84 5.10 0.60
CA ASN A 252 -14.00 4.63 1.98
C ASN A 252 -14.92 3.39 2.14
N ALA A 253 -15.78 3.09 1.19
CA ALA A 253 -16.56 1.85 1.19
C ALA A 253 -15.74 0.60 0.82
N LYS A 254 -14.56 0.77 0.25
CA LYS A 254 -13.69 -0.32 -0.21
C LYS A 254 -12.40 -0.43 0.62
N THR A 255 -11.87 0.71 1.02
CA THR A 255 -10.60 0.81 1.76
C THR A 255 -10.70 1.84 2.87
N ILE A 256 -9.88 1.69 3.89
CA ILE A 256 -9.87 2.57 5.08
C ILE A 256 -8.52 3.27 5.10
N ALA A 257 -8.50 4.60 5.19
CA ALA A 257 -7.26 5.36 5.33
C ALA A 257 -6.55 4.95 6.63
N CYS A 258 -5.25 4.74 6.54
CA CYS A 258 -4.41 4.25 7.63
C CYS A 258 -3.24 5.22 7.84
N ASP A 259 -2.97 5.57 9.10
CA ASP A 259 -1.74 6.30 9.41
C ASP A 259 -0.53 5.46 8.95
N PRO A 260 0.31 5.98 8.04
CA PRO A 260 1.42 5.22 7.49
C PRO A 260 2.39 4.66 8.53
N ARG A 261 2.49 5.32 9.71
CA ARG A 261 3.35 4.85 10.81
C ARG A 261 2.95 3.50 11.39
N ASN A 262 1.71 3.06 11.14
CA ASN A 262 1.26 1.76 11.65
C ASN A 262 1.91 0.58 10.91
N VAL A 263 2.31 0.79 9.68
CA VAL A 263 2.76 -0.30 8.79
C VAL A 263 4.11 -0.04 8.12
N LEU A 264 4.61 1.20 8.12
CA LEU A 264 5.94 1.49 7.60
C LEU A 264 7.01 0.90 8.54
N GLU A 265 8.03 0.30 7.96
CA GLU A 265 9.20 -0.16 8.71
C GLU A 265 9.92 1.02 9.39
N PRO A 266 10.28 0.88 10.68
CA PRO A 266 11.22 1.78 11.29
C PRO A 266 12.57 1.71 10.57
N ARG A 267 13.22 2.85 10.34
CA ARG A 267 14.57 2.87 9.78
C ARG A 267 15.57 2.33 10.80
N ALA A 268 16.50 1.52 10.34
CA ALA A 268 17.67 1.18 11.13
C ALA A 268 18.45 2.46 11.48
N GLU A 269 18.82 2.60 12.75
CA GLU A 269 19.61 3.74 13.25
C GLU A 269 21.06 3.73 12.73
#